data_50f92dc41dee04b339c17824d8989aa4
#
_entry.id   50f92dc41dee04b339c17824d8989aa4
#
_cell.length_a   1.000
_cell.length_b   1.000
_cell.length_c   1.000
_cell.angle_alpha   90.00
_cell.angle_beta   90.00
_cell.angle_gamma   90.00
#
_symmetry.space_group_name_H-M   'P 1'
#
loop_
_entity.id
_entity.type
_entity.pdbx_description
1 polymer ?
#
loop_
_entity_poly.entity_id
_entity_poly.type
_entity_poly.pdbx_seq_one_letter_code
_entity_poly.pdbx_strand_id
1 'polypeptide(L)'
;MLSDNQLYEQNNKLFGKTKLFIIALFLVADSRFFYLLPLPDIFGGVASNKTFIGLVSLICFIWMALVTKKINVGKYVNLILFLYVFLFCQAFFEKYRFQYSTSSILFNLIPFLLFLMYFTINTFLDDKKSFKLFCLLCEWTTIFLSICLLLQLLVYNKMHFLFLNFTLSDWYTKYHVTASGRFAGVSEGYIRIAVLISFFNILNGSRKGKGIAISSFLLAISDIIFVDQSRVYIIQTVISLFFMYLIAKKNKINVNVILTIIIFAMLATVILIPKFNSIIDTLNNSSDGSNYARIGAIYYYLSFIGNYLFTGLGEYIPDEGTSQYYFIKGGQGIYNFDDIGIFGVLASMGILILIWYLLVIIKNFRLSFLIKDRNEKALAFGLSIMMLTGIFTASYLDRERLISLVLTMTIINFCARESNLNIHHG
;
A
#
# COMPACT_ATOMS: atom_id res chain seq x y z
N MET A 1 10.56 28.65 38.20
CA MET A 1 9.42 28.68 37.28
C MET A 1 9.93 28.94 35.88
N LEU A 2 9.62 28.08 34.92
CA LEU A 2 9.96 28.33 33.51
C LEU A 2 9.10 29.49 33.02
N SER A 3 9.64 30.38 32.17
CA SER A 3 8.84 31.43 31.56
C SER A 3 7.81 30.82 30.59
N ASP A 4 6.68 31.51 30.37
CA ASP A 4 5.62 31.03 29.46
C ASP A 4 6.13 30.66 28.07
N ASN A 5 7.17 31.37 27.57
CA ASN A 5 7.83 31.07 26.31
C ASN A 5 8.63 29.75 26.36
N GLN A 6 9.28 29.45 27.49
CA GLN A 6 10.02 28.19 27.66
C GLN A 6 9.07 26.98 27.78
N LEU A 7 7.95 27.16 28.48
CA LEU A 7 6.89 26.16 28.56
C LEU A 7 6.26 25.90 27.20
N TYR A 8 6.03 26.97 26.41
CA TYR A 8 5.49 26.85 25.05
C TYR A 8 6.47 26.12 24.11
N GLU A 9 7.77 26.46 24.15
CA GLU A 9 8.79 25.75 23.35
C GLU A 9 8.95 24.28 23.76
N GLN A 10 8.89 23.99 25.06
CA GLN A 10 8.99 22.64 25.59
C GLN A 10 7.79 21.79 25.18
N ASN A 11 6.58 22.36 25.23
CA ASN A 11 5.36 21.70 24.79
C ASN A 11 5.37 21.43 23.28
N ASN A 12 5.86 22.40 22.47
CA ASN A 12 6.00 22.18 21.02
C ASN A 12 7.02 21.11 20.65
N LYS A 13 8.15 21.02 21.38
CA LYS A 13 9.15 19.95 21.20
C LYS A 13 8.59 18.58 21.58
N LEU A 14 7.86 18.50 22.71
CA LEU A 14 7.22 17.27 23.16
C LEU A 14 6.18 16.80 22.15
N PHE A 15 5.35 17.73 21.68
CA PHE A 15 4.31 17.49 20.68
C PHE A 15 4.89 16.98 19.35
N GLY A 16 6.01 17.55 18.89
CA GLY A 16 6.73 17.09 17.71
C GLY A 16 7.25 15.65 17.84
N LYS A 17 7.81 15.29 19.00
CA LYS A 17 8.27 13.93 19.30
C LYS A 17 7.14 12.92 19.33
N THR A 18 5.99 13.27 19.92
CA THR A 18 4.82 12.40 20.00
C THR A 18 4.23 12.12 18.63
N LYS A 19 4.12 13.13 17.77
CA LYS A 19 3.68 12.95 16.37
C LYS A 19 4.58 11.96 15.62
N LEU A 20 5.89 12.11 15.76
CA LEU A 20 6.89 11.23 15.13
C LEU A 20 6.75 9.79 15.63
N PHE A 21 6.58 9.61 16.93
CA PHE A 21 6.37 8.30 17.55
C PHE A 21 5.12 7.60 17.02
N ILE A 22 4.01 8.32 16.87
CA ILE A 22 2.76 7.76 16.32
C ILE A 22 2.96 7.25 14.89
N ILE A 23 3.66 8.02 14.03
CA ILE A 23 3.92 7.59 12.66
C ILE A 23 4.86 6.39 12.63
N ALA A 24 5.90 6.39 13.45
CA ALA A 24 6.80 5.24 13.56
C ALA A 24 6.05 3.99 14.03
N LEU A 25 5.24 4.11 15.07
CA LEU A 25 4.42 3.01 15.57
C LEU A 25 3.45 2.48 14.50
N PHE A 26 2.83 3.37 13.74
CA PHE A 26 1.94 3.00 12.64
C PHE A 26 2.66 2.20 11.55
N LEU A 27 3.84 2.64 11.11
CA LEU A 27 4.63 1.92 10.10
C LEU A 27 5.14 0.57 10.62
N VAL A 28 5.56 0.51 11.89
CA VAL A 28 5.99 -0.73 12.56
C VAL A 28 4.81 -1.69 12.73
N ALA A 29 3.63 -1.20 13.08
CA ALA A 29 2.42 -2.02 13.20
C ALA A 29 1.99 -2.58 11.83
N ASP A 30 2.07 -1.79 10.75
CA ASP A 30 1.78 -2.27 9.39
C ASP A 30 2.77 -3.35 8.93
N SER A 31 4.04 -3.23 9.32
CA SER A 31 5.05 -4.27 9.09
C SER A 31 4.95 -5.46 10.06
N ARG A 32 3.82 -5.59 10.78
CA ARG A 32 3.56 -6.64 11.78
C ARG A 32 4.71 -6.80 12.78
N PHE A 33 5.24 -5.67 13.26
CA PHE A 33 6.39 -5.64 14.17
C PHE A 33 7.58 -6.45 13.64
N PHE A 34 7.80 -6.38 12.31
CA PHE A 34 8.87 -7.10 11.58
C PHE A 34 8.79 -8.62 11.73
N TYR A 35 7.60 -9.16 12.09
CA TYR A 35 7.39 -10.57 12.42
C TYR A 35 8.27 -11.11 13.56
N LEU A 36 8.86 -10.22 14.36
CA LEU A 36 9.70 -10.61 15.50
C LEU A 36 8.87 -10.95 16.75
N LEU A 37 7.66 -10.41 16.86
CA LEU A 37 6.78 -10.65 17.99
C LEU A 37 5.69 -11.66 17.63
N PRO A 38 5.43 -12.66 18.51
CA PRO A 38 4.26 -13.51 18.36
C PRO A 38 3.01 -12.68 18.65
N LEU A 39 2.26 -12.33 17.60
CA LEU A 39 1.00 -11.63 17.75
C LEU A 39 -0.13 -12.64 17.96
N PRO A 40 -1.09 -12.37 18.86
CA PRO A 40 -2.31 -13.16 18.97
C PRO A 40 -3.02 -13.26 17.61
N ASP A 41 -3.73 -14.35 17.34
CA ASP A 41 -4.40 -14.60 16.06
C ASP A 41 -5.37 -13.46 15.67
N ILE A 42 -5.96 -12.77 16.67
CA ILE A 42 -6.81 -11.58 16.47
C ILE A 42 -6.04 -10.43 15.79
N PHE A 43 -4.71 -10.35 15.95
CA PHE A 43 -3.89 -9.26 15.42
C PHE A 43 -2.84 -9.74 14.40
N GLY A 44 -2.63 -11.03 14.31
CA GLY A 44 -1.51 -11.62 13.57
C GLY A 44 -1.81 -11.97 12.12
N GLY A 45 -3.06 -12.28 11.78
CA GLY A 45 -3.46 -12.57 10.40
C GLY A 45 -3.46 -11.32 9.52
N VAL A 46 -3.37 -11.49 8.21
CA VAL A 46 -3.35 -10.35 7.27
C VAL A 46 -4.59 -9.47 7.47
N ALA A 47 -5.77 -10.05 7.44
CA ALA A 47 -7.02 -9.32 7.64
C ALA A 47 -7.13 -8.74 9.06
N SER A 48 -6.76 -9.52 10.08
CA SER A 48 -6.80 -9.11 11.49
C SER A 48 -5.82 -7.98 11.78
N ASN A 49 -4.61 -8.02 11.20
CA ASN A 49 -3.63 -6.93 11.32
C ASN A 49 -4.18 -5.63 10.72
N LYS A 50 -4.84 -5.67 9.56
CA LYS A 50 -5.44 -4.47 8.96
C LYS A 50 -6.61 -3.93 9.78
N THR A 51 -7.38 -4.79 10.43
CA THR A 51 -8.40 -4.39 11.42
C THR A 51 -7.74 -3.69 12.61
N PHE A 52 -6.66 -4.26 13.17
CA PHE A 52 -5.91 -3.62 14.26
C PHE A 52 -5.37 -2.24 13.86
N ILE A 53 -4.73 -2.13 12.68
CA ILE A 53 -4.21 -0.85 12.18
C ILE A 53 -5.34 0.15 11.93
N GLY A 54 -6.50 -0.28 11.45
CA GLY A 54 -7.68 0.56 11.30
C GLY A 54 -8.12 1.16 12.65
N LEU A 55 -8.17 0.35 13.71
CA LEU A 55 -8.48 0.83 15.08
C LEU A 55 -7.40 1.79 15.60
N VAL A 56 -6.13 1.47 15.42
CA VAL A 56 -5.02 2.37 15.77
C VAL A 56 -5.16 3.71 15.03
N SER A 57 -5.53 3.68 13.75
CA SER A 57 -5.75 4.88 12.95
C SER A 57 -6.87 5.76 13.53
N LEU A 58 -7.96 5.16 13.97
CA LEU A 58 -9.06 5.87 14.63
C LEU A 58 -8.60 6.51 15.94
N ILE A 59 -7.88 5.77 16.78
CA ILE A 59 -7.35 6.28 18.05
C ILE A 59 -6.39 7.45 17.80
N CYS A 60 -5.48 7.30 16.85
CA CYS A 60 -4.52 8.35 16.48
C CYS A 60 -5.23 9.61 15.95
N PHE A 61 -6.29 9.43 15.15
CA PHE A 61 -7.09 10.54 14.64
C PHE A 61 -7.84 11.28 15.76
N ILE A 62 -8.51 10.54 16.65
CA ILE A 62 -9.21 11.12 17.81
C ILE A 62 -8.23 11.88 18.71
N TRP A 63 -7.10 11.24 19.04
CA TRP A 63 -6.05 11.89 19.82
C TRP A 63 -5.55 13.17 19.15
N MET A 64 -5.28 13.12 17.84
CA MET A 64 -4.88 14.30 17.07
C MET A 64 -5.94 15.39 17.14
N ALA A 65 -7.22 15.05 16.96
CA ALA A 65 -8.34 15.99 17.01
C ALA A 65 -8.47 16.68 18.39
N LEU A 66 -8.20 15.95 19.47
CA LEU A 66 -8.25 16.49 20.83
C LEU A 66 -7.06 17.40 21.17
N VAL A 67 -5.88 17.09 20.64
CA VAL A 67 -4.64 17.79 21.01
C VAL A 67 -4.34 18.97 20.07
N THR A 68 -4.74 18.88 18.79
CA THR A 68 -4.48 19.95 17.81
C THR A 68 -5.67 20.88 17.67
N LYS A 69 -5.42 22.19 17.77
CA LYS A 69 -6.45 23.21 17.51
C LYS A 69 -6.92 23.23 16.04
N LYS A 70 -6.14 22.67 15.11
CA LYS A 70 -6.42 22.70 13.68
C LYS A 70 -5.94 21.42 13.01
N ILE A 71 -6.86 20.68 12.40
CA ILE A 71 -6.57 19.51 11.58
C ILE A 71 -6.38 19.91 10.14
N ASN A 72 -5.30 19.46 9.50
CA ASN A 72 -5.10 19.67 8.08
C ASN A 72 -5.89 18.63 7.28
N VAL A 73 -7.05 19.01 6.78
CA VAL A 73 -7.94 18.14 6.02
C VAL A 73 -7.44 17.75 4.64
N GLY A 74 -6.46 18.51 4.08
CA GLY A 74 -5.85 18.22 2.78
C GLY A 74 -6.82 18.27 1.60
N LYS A 75 -6.30 17.92 0.41
CA LYS A 75 -7.05 18.04 -0.85
C LYS A 75 -7.97 16.83 -1.15
N TYR A 76 -7.81 15.71 -0.44
CA TYR A 76 -8.59 14.48 -0.68
C TYR A 76 -9.81 14.32 0.23
N VAL A 77 -10.08 15.28 1.13
CA VAL A 77 -11.15 15.18 2.13
C VAL A 77 -12.50 14.79 1.53
N ASN A 78 -12.93 15.41 0.44
CA ASN A 78 -14.23 15.10 -0.19
C ASN A 78 -14.31 13.67 -0.71
N LEU A 79 -13.20 13.13 -1.25
CA LEU A 79 -13.14 11.74 -1.71
C LEU A 79 -13.18 10.77 -0.53
N ILE A 80 -12.50 11.07 0.58
CA ILE A 80 -12.51 10.24 1.78
C ILE A 80 -13.89 10.26 2.43
N LEU A 81 -14.53 11.43 2.53
CA LEU A 81 -15.90 11.54 3.05
C LEU A 81 -16.89 10.77 2.19
N PHE A 82 -16.80 10.89 0.86
CA PHE A 82 -17.65 10.11 -0.04
C PHE A 82 -17.46 8.60 0.18
N LEU A 83 -16.20 8.13 0.32
CA LEU A 83 -15.92 6.72 0.61
C LEU A 83 -16.61 6.27 1.90
N TYR A 84 -16.52 7.04 2.99
CA TYR A 84 -17.17 6.66 4.24
C TYR A 84 -18.69 6.64 4.16
N VAL A 85 -19.29 7.63 3.49
CA VAL A 85 -20.75 7.62 3.25
C VAL A 85 -21.16 6.39 2.44
N PHE A 86 -20.39 6.07 1.39
CA PHE A 86 -20.63 4.88 0.58
C PHE A 86 -20.53 3.59 1.40
N LEU A 87 -19.44 3.41 2.17
CA LEU A 87 -19.23 2.22 2.99
C LEU A 87 -20.36 2.05 4.03
N PHE A 88 -20.84 3.15 4.59
CA PHE A 88 -21.99 3.14 5.49
C PHE A 88 -23.25 2.66 4.77
N CYS A 89 -23.55 3.19 3.59
CA CYS A 89 -24.70 2.73 2.78
C CYS A 89 -24.55 1.27 2.37
N GLN A 90 -23.34 0.83 2.00
CA GLN A 90 -23.05 -0.56 1.65
C GLN A 90 -23.29 -1.50 2.81
N ALA A 91 -22.90 -1.12 4.04
CA ALA A 91 -23.18 -1.91 5.24
C ALA A 91 -24.68 -2.17 5.44
N PHE A 92 -25.54 -1.16 5.22
CA PHE A 92 -26.99 -1.34 5.25
C PHE A 92 -27.47 -2.27 4.16
N PHE A 93 -26.93 -2.11 2.95
CA PHE A 93 -27.27 -2.94 1.81
C PHE A 93 -26.92 -4.41 2.04
N GLU A 94 -25.70 -4.69 2.53
CA GLU A 94 -25.25 -6.05 2.87
C GLU A 94 -26.15 -6.66 3.97
N LYS A 95 -26.48 -5.88 4.99
CA LYS A 95 -27.39 -6.32 6.07
C LYS A 95 -28.79 -6.66 5.55
N TYR A 96 -29.36 -5.79 4.72
CA TYR A 96 -30.73 -5.95 4.24
C TYR A 96 -30.85 -7.08 3.21
N ARG A 97 -29.93 -7.15 2.25
CA ARG A 97 -30.02 -8.07 1.13
C ARG A 97 -29.49 -9.47 1.43
N PHE A 98 -28.35 -9.56 2.10
CA PHE A 98 -27.70 -10.84 2.38
C PHE A 98 -27.94 -11.32 3.81
N GLN A 99 -28.57 -10.53 4.65
CA GLN A 99 -28.88 -10.82 6.04
C GLN A 99 -27.65 -11.19 6.89
N TYR A 100 -26.48 -10.66 6.51
CA TYR A 100 -25.25 -10.88 7.27
C TYR A 100 -25.32 -10.27 8.68
N SER A 101 -24.56 -10.81 9.60
CA SER A 101 -24.50 -10.27 10.96
C SER A 101 -23.90 -8.86 10.95
N THR A 102 -24.47 -7.94 11.72
CA THR A 102 -23.97 -6.56 11.79
C THR A 102 -22.53 -6.50 12.29
N SER A 103 -22.16 -7.37 13.25
CA SER A 103 -20.79 -7.48 13.76
C SER A 103 -19.80 -7.88 12.66
N SER A 104 -20.14 -8.87 11.83
CA SER A 104 -19.29 -9.32 10.73
C SER A 104 -19.09 -8.24 9.67
N ILE A 105 -20.16 -7.52 9.29
CA ILE A 105 -20.08 -6.42 8.34
C ILE A 105 -19.16 -5.31 8.90
N LEU A 106 -19.40 -4.87 10.13
CA LEU A 106 -18.62 -3.81 10.76
C LEU A 106 -17.14 -4.22 10.90
N PHE A 107 -16.87 -5.46 11.31
CA PHE A 107 -15.50 -5.96 11.41
C PHE A 107 -14.74 -5.86 10.08
N ASN A 108 -15.41 -6.15 8.96
CA ASN A 108 -14.83 -6.05 7.62
C ASN A 108 -14.62 -4.62 7.14
N LEU A 109 -15.34 -3.64 7.69
CA LEU A 109 -15.18 -2.22 7.35
C LEU A 109 -14.13 -1.50 8.19
N ILE A 110 -13.74 -2.04 9.35
CA ILE A 110 -12.71 -1.43 10.22
C ILE A 110 -11.40 -1.11 9.48
N PRO A 111 -10.85 -1.97 8.60
CA PRO A 111 -9.63 -1.64 7.85
C PRO A 111 -9.70 -0.31 7.09
N PHE A 112 -10.88 0.09 6.62
CA PHE A 112 -11.05 1.36 5.91
C PHE A 112 -10.89 2.60 6.82
N LEU A 113 -10.96 2.44 8.16
CA LEU A 113 -10.58 3.51 9.10
C LEU A 113 -9.12 3.95 8.93
N LEU A 114 -8.32 3.17 8.23
CA LEU A 114 -6.96 3.53 7.83
C LEU A 114 -6.90 4.89 7.08
N PHE A 115 -7.96 5.25 6.34
CA PHE A 115 -8.02 6.57 5.68
C PHE A 115 -8.02 7.74 6.68
N LEU A 116 -8.31 7.53 7.96
CA LEU A 116 -8.17 8.56 8.99
C LEU A 116 -6.70 8.95 9.21
N MET A 117 -5.74 8.01 8.95
CA MET A 117 -4.31 8.32 8.99
C MET A 117 -3.90 9.36 7.95
N TYR A 118 -4.64 9.51 6.85
CA TYR A 118 -4.43 10.61 5.91
C TYR A 118 -4.48 11.96 6.63
N PHE A 119 -5.48 12.22 7.47
CA PHE A 119 -5.61 13.47 8.23
C PHE A 119 -4.52 13.59 9.29
N THR A 120 -4.23 12.50 9.99
CA THR A 120 -3.18 12.46 11.03
C THR A 120 -1.82 12.79 10.46
N ILE A 121 -1.42 12.12 9.38
CA ILE A 121 -0.11 12.33 8.75
C ILE A 121 -0.05 13.72 8.09
N ASN A 122 -1.10 14.17 7.39
CA ASN A 122 -1.12 15.53 6.81
C ASN A 122 -1.01 16.63 7.87
N THR A 123 -1.54 16.43 9.07
CA THR A 123 -1.38 17.38 10.17
C THR A 123 0.03 17.34 10.75
N PHE A 124 0.70 16.19 10.67
CA PHE A 124 2.12 16.07 11.03
C PHE A 124 3.04 16.71 9.98
N LEU A 125 2.78 16.48 8.70
CA LEU A 125 3.56 17.01 7.57
C LEU A 125 3.27 18.50 7.35
N ASP A 126 3.64 19.34 8.30
CA ASP A 126 3.41 20.78 8.26
C ASP A 126 4.52 21.54 7.50
N ASP A 127 5.76 21.03 7.48
CA ASP A 127 6.92 21.61 6.82
C ASP A 127 7.82 20.56 6.12
N LYS A 128 8.83 21.04 5.40
CA LYS A 128 9.81 20.18 4.70
C LYS A 128 10.68 19.35 5.65
N LYS A 129 10.82 19.80 6.90
CA LYS A 129 11.61 19.07 7.91
C LYS A 129 10.84 17.84 8.39
N SER A 130 9.56 18.00 8.69
CA SER A 130 8.69 16.89 9.06
C SER A 130 8.53 15.87 7.92
N PHE A 131 8.47 16.33 6.67
CA PHE A 131 8.46 15.44 5.50
C PHE A 131 9.77 14.63 5.37
N LYS A 132 10.92 15.26 5.56
CA LYS A 132 12.21 14.54 5.57
C LYS A 132 12.29 13.50 6.68
N LEU A 133 11.77 13.81 7.86
CA LEU A 133 11.70 12.85 8.97
C LEU A 133 10.76 11.69 8.67
N PHE A 134 9.62 11.96 8.05
CA PHE A 134 8.70 10.92 7.58
C PHE A 134 9.37 9.99 6.56
N CYS A 135 10.03 10.55 5.54
CA CYS A 135 10.78 9.77 4.56
C CYS A 135 11.86 8.89 5.24
N LEU A 136 12.59 9.46 6.20
CA LEU A 136 13.62 8.74 6.94
C LEU A 136 13.04 7.59 7.78
N LEU A 137 11.86 7.78 8.39
CA LEU A 137 11.17 6.70 9.10
C LEU A 137 10.74 5.58 8.14
N CYS A 138 10.19 5.92 6.98
CA CYS A 138 9.86 4.94 5.95
C CYS A 138 11.11 4.15 5.51
N GLU A 139 12.25 4.81 5.32
CA GLU A 139 13.51 4.16 4.94
C GLU A 139 14.03 3.22 6.03
N TRP A 140 14.06 3.66 7.29
CA TRP A 140 14.52 2.82 8.41
C TRP A 140 13.62 1.60 8.64
N THR A 141 12.30 1.78 8.67
CA THR A 141 11.37 0.66 8.83
C THR A 141 11.48 -0.33 7.69
N THR A 142 11.70 0.15 6.45
CA THR A 142 11.93 -0.70 5.29
C THR A 142 13.24 -1.47 5.39
N ILE A 143 14.35 -0.82 5.79
CA ILE A 143 15.64 -1.49 6.00
C ILE A 143 15.47 -2.64 7.00
N PHE A 144 14.85 -2.37 8.15
CA PHE A 144 14.64 -3.36 9.19
C PHE A 144 13.78 -4.54 8.68
N LEU A 145 12.64 -4.26 8.06
CA LEU A 145 11.75 -5.28 7.54
C LEU A 145 12.43 -6.14 6.48
N SER A 146 13.07 -5.52 5.50
CA SER A 146 13.75 -6.23 4.42
C SER A 146 14.91 -7.09 4.93
N ILE A 147 15.68 -6.61 5.93
CA ILE A 147 16.72 -7.44 6.57
C ILE A 147 16.11 -8.66 7.23
N CYS A 148 15.04 -8.52 8.02
CA CYS A 148 14.38 -9.65 8.67
C CYS A 148 13.90 -10.68 7.66
N LEU A 149 13.24 -10.24 6.58
CA LEU A 149 12.68 -11.11 5.56
C LEU A 149 13.77 -11.79 4.71
N LEU A 150 14.82 -11.07 4.30
CA LEU A 150 15.94 -11.64 3.56
C LEU A 150 16.72 -12.65 4.40
N LEU A 151 16.95 -12.38 5.69
CA LEU A 151 17.56 -13.34 6.60
C LEU A 151 16.68 -14.57 6.76
N GLN A 152 15.37 -14.41 6.92
CA GLN A 152 14.43 -15.53 6.98
C GLN A 152 14.50 -16.39 5.71
N LEU A 153 14.55 -15.76 4.54
CA LEU A 153 14.69 -16.46 3.26
C LEU A 153 15.98 -17.28 3.19
N LEU A 154 17.11 -16.68 3.61
CA LEU A 154 18.41 -17.37 3.64
C LEU A 154 18.43 -18.54 4.60
N VAL A 155 17.88 -18.38 5.81
CA VAL A 155 17.79 -19.44 6.83
C VAL A 155 16.87 -20.56 6.34
N TYR A 156 15.72 -20.20 5.75
CA TYR A 156 14.79 -21.19 5.23
C TYR A 156 15.38 -22.03 4.11
N ASN A 157 16.06 -21.41 3.16
CA ASN A 157 16.67 -22.11 2.03
C ASN A 157 17.79 -23.09 2.45
N LYS A 158 18.47 -22.81 3.59
CA LYS A 158 19.56 -23.66 4.09
C LYS A 158 19.12 -24.69 5.10
N MET A 159 18.20 -24.32 5.97
CA MET A 159 17.86 -25.09 7.19
C MET A 159 16.38 -25.51 7.24
N HIS A 160 15.54 -25.05 6.31
CA HIS A 160 14.09 -25.21 6.32
C HIS A 160 13.43 -24.76 7.65
N PHE A 161 14.03 -23.76 8.31
CA PHE A 161 13.60 -23.25 9.60
C PHE A 161 13.00 -21.85 9.46
N LEU A 162 11.80 -21.65 10.03
CA LEU A 162 11.13 -20.35 10.13
C LEU A 162 11.38 -19.79 11.53
N PHE A 163 12.20 -18.73 11.64
CA PHE A 163 12.42 -18.03 12.91
C PHE A 163 11.50 -16.83 13.09
N LEU A 164 10.93 -16.29 11.99
CA LEU A 164 9.95 -15.23 12.08
C LEU A 164 8.58 -15.81 12.48
N ASN A 165 7.85 -15.05 13.27
CA ASN A 165 6.54 -15.43 13.79
C ASN A 165 5.44 -15.17 12.74
N PHE A 166 5.30 -16.08 11.78
CA PHE A 166 4.12 -16.11 10.92
C PHE A 166 2.96 -16.76 11.66
N THR A 167 1.83 -16.07 11.77
CA THR A 167 0.66 -16.62 12.46
C THR A 167 0.00 -17.75 11.68
N LEU A 168 -0.88 -18.51 12.34
CA LEU A 168 -1.66 -19.59 11.70
C LEU A 168 -2.52 -19.06 10.55
N SER A 169 -3.02 -17.81 10.66
CA SER A 169 -3.75 -17.14 9.59
C SER A 169 -2.86 -16.72 8.41
N ASP A 170 -1.55 -16.80 8.54
CA ASP A 170 -0.60 -16.69 7.43
C ASP A 170 -0.37 -18.06 6.73
N TRP A 171 -1.35 -18.90 6.78
CA TRP A 171 -1.41 -20.19 6.08
C TRP A 171 -0.94 -20.07 4.63
N TYR A 172 -1.38 -19.06 3.93
CA TYR A 172 -0.99 -18.77 2.55
C TYR A 172 0.52 -18.57 2.43
N THR A 173 1.12 -17.78 3.32
CA THR A 173 2.57 -17.56 3.36
C THR A 173 3.32 -18.85 3.65
N LYS A 174 2.86 -19.63 4.63
CA LYS A 174 3.45 -20.93 4.95
C LYS A 174 3.36 -21.90 3.79
N TYR A 175 2.22 -21.97 3.13
CA TYR A 175 2.02 -22.83 1.96
C TYR A 175 2.96 -22.46 0.81
N HIS A 176 3.07 -21.19 0.48
CA HIS A 176 3.97 -20.73 -0.57
C HIS A 176 5.44 -20.90 -0.21
N VAL A 177 5.82 -20.69 1.05
CA VAL A 177 7.18 -20.93 1.53
C VAL A 177 7.55 -22.38 1.38
N THR A 178 6.69 -23.30 1.82
CA THR A 178 6.98 -24.75 1.74
C THR A 178 6.99 -25.27 0.32
N ALA A 179 6.14 -24.74 -0.56
CA ALA A 179 6.01 -25.23 -1.94
C ALA A 179 7.02 -24.58 -2.91
N SER A 180 7.37 -23.30 -2.73
CA SER A 180 8.16 -22.53 -3.70
C SER A 180 9.31 -21.72 -3.11
N GLY A 181 9.49 -21.71 -1.79
CA GLY A 181 10.44 -20.83 -1.08
C GLY A 181 10.11 -19.35 -1.18
N ARG A 182 8.87 -18.99 -1.51
CA ARG A 182 8.40 -17.64 -1.71
C ARG A 182 7.62 -17.16 -0.49
N PHE A 183 7.94 -15.97 0.02
CA PHE A 183 7.21 -15.32 1.11
C PHE A 183 6.21 -14.31 0.52
N ALA A 184 5.21 -14.80 -0.20
CA ALA A 184 4.19 -13.96 -0.82
C ALA A 184 3.31 -13.26 0.23
N GLY A 185 2.98 -11.98 -0.01
CA GLY A 185 2.08 -11.21 0.84
C GLY A 185 2.70 -10.67 2.13
N VAL A 186 3.99 -10.92 2.39
CA VAL A 186 4.65 -10.48 3.63
C VAL A 186 5.10 -9.02 3.55
N SER A 187 5.43 -8.55 2.36
CA SER A 187 6.01 -7.22 2.11
C SER A 187 5.07 -6.24 1.38
N GLU A 188 3.78 -6.57 1.27
CA GLU A 188 2.83 -5.81 0.43
C GLU A 188 2.52 -4.39 0.92
N GLY A 189 2.83 -4.05 2.15
CA GLY A 189 2.51 -2.77 2.75
C GLY A 189 3.15 -1.57 2.05
N TYR A 190 3.94 -0.80 2.79
CA TYR A 190 4.54 0.44 2.29
C TYR A 190 5.90 0.26 1.58
N ILE A 191 6.49 -0.97 1.49
CA ILE A 191 7.83 -1.19 0.90
C ILE A 191 7.95 -0.61 -0.51
N ARG A 192 6.93 -0.78 -1.36
CA ARG A 192 6.94 -0.22 -2.72
C ARG A 192 6.98 1.29 -2.73
N ILE A 193 6.27 1.94 -1.80
CA ILE A 193 6.31 3.39 -1.62
C ILE A 193 7.69 3.82 -1.12
N ALA A 194 8.28 3.06 -0.20
CA ALA A 194 9.60 3.34 0.33
C ALA A 194 10.70 3.25 -0.75
N VAL A 195 10.57 2.35 -1.74
CA VAL A 195 11.45 2.34 -2.92
C VAL A 195 11.42 3.69 -3.64
N LEU A 196 10.22 4.23 -3.89
CA LEU A 196 10.07 5.52 -4.58
C LEU A 196 10.56 6.68 -3.73
N ILE A 197 10.31 6.66 -2.41
CA ILE A 197 10.83 7.65 -1.44
C ILE A 197 12.37 7.61 -1.41
N SER A 198 12.95 6.42 -1.32
CA SER A 198 14.41 6.25 -1.30
C SER A 198 15.05 6.73 -2.59
N PHE A 199 14.45 6.43 -3.74
CA PHE A 199 14.91 6.93 -5.03
C PHE A 199 14.80 8.47 -5.13
N PHE A 200 13.72 9.05 -4.64
CA PHE A 200 13.58 10.51 -4.52
C PHE A 200 14.70 11.13 -3.65
N ASN A 201 15.02 10.53 -2.51
CA ASN A 201 16.09 11.01 -1.65
C ASN A 201 17.48 10.85 -2.28
N ILE A 202 17.71 9.80 -3.07
CA ILE A 202 18.94 9.61 -3.88
C ILE A 202 19.07 10.73 -4.92
N LEU A 203 17.97 11.11 -5.58
CA LEU A 203 17.93 12.20 -6.58
C LEU A 203 18.15 13.57 -5.95
N ASN A 204 17.61 13.82 -4.76
CA ASN A 204 17.72 15.09 -4.03
C ASN A 204 19.08 15.34 -3.38
N GLY A 205 19.86 14.33 -3.17
CA GLY A 205 21.33 14.36 -3.01
C GLY A 205 21.96 15.18 -1.92
N SER A 206 21.42 15.32 -0.70
CA SER A 206 22.26 15.78 0.42
C SER A 206 23.20 14.64 0.86
N ARG A 207 24.51 14.90 0.97
CA ARG A 207 25.50 13.87 1.36
C ARG A 207 25.15 13.17 2.70
N LYS A 208 24.54 13.89 3.65
CA LYS A 208 24.05 13.33 4.92
C LYS A 208 22.70 12.66 4.70
N GLY A 209 22.63 11.35 4.73
CA GLY A 209 21.41 10.55 4.54
C GLY A 209 21.36 9.74 3.23
N LYS A 210 22.23 10.06 2.26
CA LYS A 210 22.28 9.34 0.98
C LYS A 210 22.59 7.84 1.16
N GLY A 211 23.41 7.49 2.14
CA GLY A 211 23.72 6.10 2.47
C GLY A 211 22.46 5.32 2.92
N ILE A 212 21.64 5.90 3.79
CA ILE A 212 20.40 5.29 4.28
C ILE A 212 19.42 5.10 3.11
N ALA A 213 19.25 6.12 2.26
CA ALA A 213 18.39 6.04 1.09
C ALA A 213 18.84 4.95 0.10
N ILE A 214 20.15 4.83 -0.15
CA ILE A 214 20.73 3.78 -1.01
C ILE A 214 20.50 2.40 -0.38
N SER A 215 20.78 2.24 0.91
CA SER A 215 20.57 0.96 1.62
C SER A 215 19.08 0.56 1.61
N SER A 216 18.18 1.48 1.92
CA SER A 216 16.74 1.25 1.85
C SER A 216 16.29 0.85 0.45
N PHE A 217 16.77 1.57 -0.57
CA PHE A 217 16.45 1.28 -1.96
C PHE A 217 16.89 -0.13 -2.38
N LEU A 218 18.15 -0.48 -2.11
CA LEU A 218 18.71 -1.78 -2.51
C LEU A 218 18.03 -2.94 -1.76
N LEU A 219 17.81 -2.79 -0.44
CA LEU A 219 17.15 -3.82 0.37
C LEU A 219 15.69 -3.99 -0.02
N ALA A 220 14.96 -2.90 -0.23
CA ALA A 220 13.56 -2.97 -0.66
C ALA A 220 13.39 -3.61 -2.06
N ILE A 221 14.27 -3.29 -3.01
CA ILE A 221 14.27 -3.96 -4.31
C ILE A 221 14.61 -5.43 -4.18
N SER A 222 15.61 -5.77 -3.36
CA SER A 222 15.96 -7.17 -3.08
C SER A 222 14.78 -7.93 -2.48
N ASP A 223 14.04 -7.30 -1.57
CA ASP A 223 12.84 -7.88 -0.97
C ASP A 223 11.76 -8.16 -2.03
N ILE A 224 11.43 -7.19 -2.88
CA ILE A 224 10.45 -7.37 -3.96
C ILE A 224 10.85 -8.49 -4.93
N ILE A 225 12.16 -8.62 -5.25
CA ILE A 225 12.66 -9.60 -6.22
C ILE A 225 12.79 -10.99 -5.61
N PHE A 226 13.36 -11.12 -4.41
CA PHE A 226 13.75 -12.41 -3.85
C PHE A 226 12.75 -12.94 -2.83
N VAL A 227 12.08 -12.07 -2.06
CA VAL A 227 11.12 -12.46 -1.01
C VAL A 227 9.72 -12.55 -1.58
N ASP A 228 9.17 -11.43 -2.07
CA ASP A 228 7.80 -11.38 -2.61
C ASP A 228 7.68 -12.07 -3.96
N GLN A 229 8.67 -11.93 -4.84
CA GLN A 229 8.73 -12.52 -6.18
C GLN A 229 7.49 -12.18 -7.04
N SER A 230 6.79 -11.09 -6.75
CA SER A 230 5.62 -10.66 -7.49
C SER A 230 6.04 -9.95 -8.78
N ARG A 231 5.78 -10.58 -9.93
CA ARG A 231 6.07 -10.01 -11.25
C ARG A 231 5.40 -8.66 -11.47
N VAL A 232 4.16 -8.56 -11.00
CA VAL A 232 3.37 -7.32 -11.11
C VAL A 232 4.06 -6.18 -10.37
N TYR A 233 4.53 -6.43 -9.15
CA TYR A 233 5.18 -5.40 -8.33
C TYR A 233 6.53 -5.00 -8.87
N ILE A 234 7.29 -5.93 -9.44
CA ILE A 234 8.54 -5.62 -10.14
C ILE A 234 8.27 -4.69 -11.32
N ILE A 235 7.31 -5.03 -12.20
CA ILE A 235 6.96 -4.21 -13.37
C ILE A 235 6.45 -2.83 -12.94
N GLN A 236 5.55 -2.75 -11.96
CA GLN A 236 5.04 -1.47 -11.43
C GLN A 236 6.17 -0.59 -10.90
N THR A 237 7.09 -1.17 -10.13
CA THR A 237 8.22 -0.46 -9.56
C THR A 237 9.16 0.06 -10.65
N VAL A 238 9.51 -0.77 -11.62
CA VAL A 238 10.38 -0.38 -12.75
C VAL A 238 9.77 0.75 -13.57
N ILE A 239 8.50 0.64 -13.95
CA ILE A 239 7.78 1.68 -14.70
C ILE A 239 7.75 2.99 -13.90
N SER A 240 7.43 2.92 -12.60
CA SER A 240 7.36 4.10 -11.73
C SER A 240 8.72 4.79 -11.60
N LEU A 241 9.79 4.04 -11.37
CA LEU A 241 11.17 4.57 -11.29
C LEU A 241 11.62 5.20 -12.62
N PHE A 242 11.28 4.58 -13.75
CA PHE A 242 11.57 5.11 -15.06
C PHE A 242 10.95 6.49 -15.26
N PHE A 243 9.65 6.63 -14.99
CA PHE A 243 8.99 7.93 -15.13
C PHE A 243 9.49 8.96 -14.11
N MET A 244 9.77 8.55 -12.86
CA MET A 244 10.41 9.44 -11.88
C MET A 244 11.73 10.00 -12.41
N TYR A 245 12.56 9.12 -12.98
CA TYR A 245 13.83 9.53 -13.55
C TYR A 245 13.68 10.50 -14.71
N LEU A 246 12.78 10.21 -15.67
CA LEU A 246 12.51 11.09 -16.82
C LEU A 246 12.07 12.49 -16.38
N ILE A 247 11.19 12.58 -15.38
CA ILE A 247 10.70 13.85 -14.88
C ILE A 247 11.80 14.60 -14.12
N ALA A 248 12.59 13.93 -13.31
CA ALA A 248 13.66 14.55 -12.54
C ALA A 248 14.78 15.12 -13.44
N LYS A 249 15.07 14.53 -14.59
CA LYS A 249 16.24 14.86 -15.44
C LYS A 249 15.90 15.38 -16.84
N LYS A 250 15.04 16.39 -16.94
CA LYS A 250 14.58 16.97 -18.23
C LYS A 250 15.67 17.36 -19.26
N ASN A 251 16.93 17.59 -18.88
CA ASN A 251 17.94 18.19 -19.77
C ASN A 251 19.25 17.42 -19.97
N LYS A 252 19.49 16.31 -19.29
CA LYS A 252 20.66 15.44 -19.55
C LYS A 252 20.28 14.00 -19.25
N ILE A 253 19.86 13.29 -20.26
CA ILE A 253 19.75 11.83 -20.19
C ILE A 253 21.18 11.31 -20.02
N ASN A 254 21.52 10.94 -18.80
CA ASN A 254 22.82 10.32 -18.54
C ASN A 254 22.72 8.87 -19.02
N VAL A 255 23.42 8.55 -20.09
CA VAL A 255 23.46 7.22 -20.73
C VAL A 255 23.65 6.10 -19.69
N ASN A 256 24.46 6.37 -18.63
CA ASN A 256 24.70 5.40 -17.56
C ASN A 256 23.44 5.03 -16.77
N VAL A 257 22.46 5.90 -16.65
CA VAL A 257 21.22 5.59 -15.92
C VAL A 257 20.20 4.91 -16.82
N ILE A 258 20.17 5.25 -18.10
CA ILE A 258 19.43 4.45 -19.09
C ILE A 258 20.02 3.04 -19.12
N LEU A 259 21.34 2.91 -19.18
CA LEU A 259 22.02 1.63 -19.07
C LEU A 259 21.68 0.89 -17.77
N THR A 260 21.64 1.57 -16.62
CA THR A 260 21.26 0.96 -15.34
C THR A 260 19.82 0.49 -15.36
N ILE A 261 18.88 1.27 -15.90
CA ILE A 261 17.46 0.89 -16.03
C ILE A 261 17.32 -0.24 -17.05
N ILE A 262 18.05 -0.20 -18.18
CA ILE A 262 18.07 -1.29 -19.18
C ILE A 262 18.68 -2.55 -18.59
N ILE A 263 19.78 -2.46 -17.85
CA ILE A 263 20.40 -3.59 -17.15
C ILE A 263 19.44 -4.16 -16.11
N PHE A 264 18.75 -3.30 -15.34
CA PHE A 264 17.74 -3.74 -14.38
C PHE A 264 16.52 -4.38 -15.07
N ALA A 265 16.06 -3.81 -16.17
CA ALA A 265 14.99 -4.39 -16.97
C ALA A 265 15.46 -5.70 -17.66
N MET A 266 16.70 -5.78 -18.12
CA MET A 266 17.30 -7.02 -18.66
C MET A 266 17.50 -8.07 -17.57
N LEU A 267 17.98 -7.72 -16.38
CA LEU A 267 18.07 -8.64 -15.25
C LEU A 267 16.68 -9.13 -14.83
N ALA A 268 15.71 -8.22 -14.76
CA ALA A 268 14.33 -8.59 -14.50
C ALA A 268 13.78 -9.52 -15.62
N THR A 269 14.09 -9.25 -16.88
CA THR A 269 13.70 -10.13 -18.00
C THR A 269 14.45 -11.47 -17.97
N VAL A 270 15.74 -11.49 -17.69
CA VAL A 270 16.52 -12.76 -17.58
C VAL A 270 16.01 -13.63 -16.42
N ILE A 271 15.63 -13.04 -15.30
CA ILE A 271 14.99 -13.74 -14.18
C ILE A 271 13.54 -14.16 -14.55
N LEU A 272 12.88 -13.40 -15.43
CA LEU A 272 11.51 -13.64 -15.85
C LEU A 272 11.40 -14.57 -17.08
N ILE A 273 12.41 -14.63 -17.98
CA ILE A 273 12.36 -15.43 -19.21
C ILE A 273 12.13 -16.93 -18.95
N PRO A 274 12.82 -17.62 -18.02
CA PRO A 274 12.54 -19.03 -17.75
C PRO A 274 11.11 -19.22 -17.22
N LYS A 275 10.61 -18.23 -16.46
CA LYS A 275 9.22 -18.20 -15.98
C LYS A 275 8.23 -17.72 -17.05
N PHE A 276 8.66 -16.94 -18.05
CA PHE A 276 7.84 -16.48 -19.16
C PHE A 276 7.54 -17.63 -20.13
N ASN A 277 8.52 -18.48 -20.41
CA ASN A 277 8.28 -19.72 -21.17
C ASN A 277 7.34 -20.65 -20.41
N SER A 278 7.49 -20.78 -19.08
CA SER A 278 6.52 -21.52 -18.28
C SER A 278 5.13 -20.85 -18.27
N ILE A 279 5.00 -19.53 -18.47
CA ILE A 279 3.71 -18.85 -18.60
C ILE A 279 3.09 -19.10 -19.97
N ILE A 280 3.88 -19.09 -21.05
CA ILE A 280 3.41 -19.43 -22.39
C ILE A 280 3.01 -20.91 -22.44
N ASP A 281 3.81 -21.77 -21.85
CA ASP A 281 3.49 -23.19 -21.69
C ASP A 281 2.27 -23.41 -20.80
N THR A 282 2.06 -22.54 -19.79
CA THR A 282 0.90 -22.59 -18.88
C THR A 282 -0.35 -21.92 -19.45
N LEU A 283 -0.21 -20.94 -20.35
CA LEU A 283 -1.32 -20.42 -21.15
C LEU A 283 -1.78 -21.45 -22.19
N ASN A 284 -0.85 -22.29 -22.67
CA ASN A 284 -1.16 -23.38 -23.60
C ASN A 284 -1.58 -24.68 -22.88
N ASN A 285 -1.12 -24.88 -21.64
CA ASN A 285 -1.48 -26.02 -20.80
C ASN A 285 -2.27 -25.48 -19.59
N SER A 286 -3.54 -25.81 -19.48
CA SER A 286 -4.49 -25.44 -18.43
C SER A 286 -4.11 -25.83 -16.99
N SER A 287 -2.84 -26.00 -16.68
CA SER A 287 -2.30 -26.53 -15.41
C SER A 287 -1.92 -25.46 -14.38
N ASP A 288 -1.91 -24.14 -14.73
CA ASP A 288 -1.67 -23.09 -13.74
C ASP A 288 -2.99 -22.66 -13.10
N GLY A 289 -3.37 -23.31 -12.02
CA GLY A 289 -4.61 -23.06 -11.29
C GLY A 289 -4.82 -21.58 -10.90
N SER A 290 -3.75 -20.81 -10.74
CA SER A 290 -3.84 -19.38 -10.38
C SER A 290 -4.37 -18.50 -11.52
N ASN A 291 -3.90 -18.68 -12.76
CA ASN A 291 -4.38 -17.92 -13.91
C ASN A 291 -5.80 -18.33 -14.29
N TYR A 292 -6.08 -19.62 -14.23
CA TYR A 292 -7.44 -20.13 -14.43
C TYR A 292 -8.42 -19.54 -13.42
N ALA A 293 -8.05 -19.50 -12.13
CA ALA A 293 -8.88 -18.90 -11.09
C ALA A 293 -9.13 -17.40 -11.33
N ARG A 294 -8.12 -16.62 -11.77
CA ARG A 294 -8.29 -15.18 -12.05
C ARG A 294 -9.20 -14.92 -13.25
N ILE A 295 -8.98 -15.61 -14.35
CA ILE A 295 -9.81 -15.46 -15.55
C ILE A 295 -11.23 -15.93 -15.26
N GLY A 296 -11.37 -17.08 -14.60
CA GLY A 296 -12.65 -17.61 -14.16
C GLY A 296 -13.40 -16.64 -13.23
N ALA A 297 -12.67 -16.02 -12.27
CA ALA A 297 -13.22 -15.01 -11.38
C ALA A 297 -13.78 -13.80 -12.15
N ILE A 298 -13.04 -13.27 -13.15
CA ILE A 298 -13.50 -12.14 -13.96
C ILE A 298 -14.83 -12.49 -14.67
N TYR A 299 -14.88 -13.62 -15.39
CA TYR A 299 -16.11 -14.04 -16.05
C TYR A 299 -17.25 -14.30 -15.07
N TYR A 300 -16.94 -14.94 -13.95
CA TYR A 300 -17.93 -15.23 -12.92
C TYR A 300 -18.56 -13.95 -12.38
N TYR A 301 -17.75 -12.99 -11.92
CA TYR A 301 -18.29 -11.75 -11.36
C TYR A 301 -18.97 -10.87 -12.40
N LEU A 302 -18.46 -10.81 -13.63
CA LEU A 302 -19.14 -10.09 -14.71
C LEU A 302 -20.52 -10.64 -15.03
N SER A 303 -20.76 -11.94 -14.82
CA SER A 303 -22.10 -12.53 -15.01
C SER A 303 -23.14 -12.02 -14.01
N PHE A 304 -22.72 -11.54 -12.83
CA PHE A 304 -23.61 -10.98 -11.80
C PHE A 304 -23.73 -9.46 -11.84
N ILE A 305 -22.87 -8.79 -12.59
CA ILE A 305 -22.74 -7.33 -12.51
C ILE A 305 -24.04 -6.60 -12.80
N GLY A 306 -24.89 -7.12 -13.68
CA GLY A 306 -26.19 -6.53 -14.01
C GLY A 306 -27.11 -6.37 -12.79
N ASN A 307 -27.07 -7.33 -11.86
CA ASN A 307 -27.91 -7.33 -10.66
C ASN A 307 -27.29 -6.55 -9.48
N TYR A 308 -26.00 -6.29 -9.51
CA TYR A 308 -25.22 -5.73 -8.40
C TYR A 308 -24.37 -4.53 -8.83
N LEU A 309 -24.69 -3.89 -9.94
CA LEU A 309 -23.86 -2.85 -10.56
C LEU A 309 -23.46 -1.72 -9.60
N PHE A 310 -24.39 -1.26 -8.77
CA PHE A 310 -24.15 -0.09 -7.89
C PHE A 310 -23.47 -0.43 -6.58
N THR A 311 -23.70 -1.59 -6.03
CA THR A 311 -23.30 -1.97 -4.68
C THR A 311 -22.25 -3.07 -4.65
N GLY A 312 -22.05 -3.78 -5.77
CA GLY A 312 -21.28 -5.01 -5.76
C GLY A 312 -21.91 -6.12 -4.92
N LEU A 313 -21.16 -7.16 -4.67
CA LEU A 313 -21.54 -8.31 -3.83
C LEU A 313 -21.30 -8.08 -2.34
N GLY A 314 -20.61 -6.98 -1.97
CA GLY A 314 -20.18 -6.69 -0.60
C GLY A 314 -18.74 -7.09 -0.34
N GLU A 315 -18.18 -6.50 0.71
CA GLU A 315 -16.81 -6.77 1.18
C GLU A 315 -16.73 -7.94 2.18
N TYR A 316 -17.87 -8.34 2.74
CA TYR A 316 -17.91 -9.46 3.66
C TYR A 316 -17.89 -10.80 2.90
N ILE A 317 -16.94 -11.64 3.25
CA ILE A 317 -16.87 -13.02 2.77
C ILE A 317 -17.35 -13.93 3.90
N PRO A 318 -18.45 -14.66 3.72
CA PRO A 318 -18.97 -15.61 4.70
C PRO A 318 -17.99 -16.74 5.00
N ASP A 319 -18.27 -17.50 6.07
CA ASP A 319 -17.47 -18.65 6.47
C ASP A 319 -17.52 -19.74 5.39
N GLU A 320 -16.39 -20.41 5.21
CA GLU A 320 -16.27 -21.55 4.30
C GLU A 320 -17.30 -22.64 4.63
N GLY A 321 -17.87 -23.25 3.58
CA GLY A 321 -18.90 -24.28 3.71
C GLY A 321 -20.34 -23.73 3.68
N THR A 322 -20.54 -22.42 3.74
CA THR A 322 -21.89 -21.81 3.57
C THR A 322 -22.24 -21.64 2.11
N SER A 323 -23.54 -21.64 1.78
CA SER A 323 -24.03 -21.36 0.43
C SER A 323 -23.64 -19.96 -0.05
N GLN A 324 -23.58 -18.98 0.87
CA GLN A 324 -23.15 -17.61 0.61
C GLN A 324 -21.65 -17.54 0.29
N TYR A 325 -20.81 -18.36 0.93
CA TYR A 325 -19.41 -18.46 0.58
C TYR A 325 -19.22 -18.89 -0.87
N TYR A 326 -19.88 -19.97 -1.29
CA TYR A 326 -19.78 -20.47 -2.67
C TYR A 326 -20.45 -19.52 -3.69
N PHE A 327 -21.42 -18.73 -3.26
CA PHE A 327 -22.00 -17.68 -4.10
C PHE A 327 -20.97 -16.55 -4.35
N ILE A 328 -20.12 -16.20 -3.39
CA ILE A 328 -19.10 -15.17 -3.57
C ILE A 328 -17.84 -15.75 -4.22
N LYS A 329 -17.38 -16.90 -3.77
CA LYS A 329 -16.11 -17.52 -4.19
C LYS A 329 -16.23 -18.45 -5.41
N GLY A 330 -17.42 -18.55 -6.01
CA GLY A 330 -17.73 -19.51 -7.06
C GLY A 330 -17.91 -20.94 -6.53
N GLY A 331 -18.51 -21.81 -7.33
CA GLY A 331 -18.85 -23.17 -6.91
C GLY A 331 -17.70 -24.02 -6.39
N GLN A 332 -16.46 -23.68 -6.76
CA GLN A 332 -15.24 -24.35 -6.27
C GLN A 332 -14.57 -23.60 -5.10
N GLY A 333 -15.08 -22.44 -4.68
CA GLY A 333 -14.51 -21.66 -3.58
C GLY A 333 -13.17 -20.94 -3.87
N ILE A 334 -12.75 -20.85 -5.15
CA ILE A 334 -11.40 -20.42 -5.54
C ILE A 334 -11.31 -18.98 -6.06
N TYR A 335 -12.44 -18.32 -6.29
CA TYR A 335 -12.46 -16.96 -6.86
C TYR A 335 -12.24 -15.91 -5.77
N ASN A 336 -11.35 -14.94 -6.03
CA ASN A 336 -11.03 -13.84 -5.13
C ASN A 336 -11.17 -12.49 -5.82
N PHE A 337 -11.74 -11.50 -5.12
CA PHE A 337 -11.80 -10.11 -5.59
C PHE A 337 -10.40 -9.48 -5.69
N ASP A 338 -9.53 -9.80 -4.75
CA ASP A 338 -8.24 -9.12 -4.53
C ASP A 338 -7.23 -9.35 -5.65
N ASP A 339 -7.40 -10.45 -6.40
CA ASP A 339 -6.45 -10.88 -7.43
C ASP A 339 -6.78 -10.40 -8.85
N ILE A 340 -7.90 -9.71 -9.05
CA ILE A 340 -8.42 -9.31 -10.36
C ILE A 340 -8.56 -7.77 -10.53
N GLY A 341 -7.90 -7.00 -9.67
CA GLY A 341 -7.77 -5.55 -9.79
C GLY A 341 -9.11 -4.81 -9.87
N ILE A 342 -9.28 -4.02 -10.92
CA ILE A 342 -10.48 -3.18 -11.14
C ILE A 342 -11.79 -4.00 -11.21
N PHE A 343 -11.73 -5.22 -11.73
CA PHE A 343 -12.89 -6.12 -11.79
C PHE A 343 -13.28 -6.59 -10.39
N GLY A 344 -12.30 -6.77 -9.50
CA GLY A 344 -12.56 -7.08 -8.10
C GLY A 344 -13.25 -5.95 -7.36
N VAL A 345 -12.79 -4.70 -7.55
CA VAL A 345 -13.45 -3.51 -6.97
C VAL A 345 -14.88 -3.39 -7.47
N LEU A 346 -15.11 -3.62 -8.77
CA LEU A 346 -16.42 -3.57 -9.36
C LEU A 346 -17.32 -4.70 -8.81
N ALA A 347 -16.76 -5.89 -8.62
CA ALA A 347 -17.48 -7.03 -8.09
C ALA A 347 -17.82 -6.89 -6.61
N SER A 348 -16.89 -6.41 -5.77
CA SER A 348 -17.11 -6.27 -4.33
C SER A 348 -17.91 -5.02 -3.96
N MET A 349 -17.53 -3.86 -4.53
CA MET A 349 -18.07 -2.56 -4.12
C MET A 349 -18.92 -1.85 -5.20
N GLY A 350 -18.97 -2.38 -6.41
CA GLY A 350 -19.78 -1.81 -7.49
C GLY A 350 -19.18 -0.60 -8.20
N ILE A 351 -19.96 -0.05 -9.16
CA ILE A 351 -19.51 0.99 -10.09
C ILE A 351 -19.19 2.32 -9.41
N LEU A 352 -19.86 2.67 -8.31
CA LEU A 352 -19.65 3.95 -7.63
C LEU A 352 -18.25 4.04 -7.02
N ILE A 353 -17.76 2.96 -6.41
CA ILE A 353 -16.40 2.90 -5.87
C ILE A 353 -15.35 2.74 -6.95
N LEU A 354 -15.70 2.06 -8.04
CA LEU A 354 -14.84 2.04 -9.21
C LEU A 354 -14.60 3.46 -9.76
N ILE A 355 -15.66 4.26 -9.94
CA ILE A 355 -15.56 5.66 -10.36
C ILE A 355 -14.75 6.46 -9.34
N TRP A 356 -15.02 6.30 -8.05
CA TRP A 356 -14.26 6.94 -6.99
C TRP A 356 -12.75 6.63 -7.07
N TYR A 357 -12.40 5.37 -7.29
CA TYR A 357 -11.00 4.94 -7.40
C TYR A 357 -10.32 5.59 -8.62
N LEU A 358 -10.99 5.63 -9.76
CA LEU A 358 -10.50 6.35 -10.94
C LEU A 358 -10.36 7.85 -10.69
N LEU A 359 -11.30 8.47 -9.97
CA LEU A 359 -11.20 9.88 -9.57
C LEU A 359 -10.01 10.15 -8.65
N VAL A 360 -9.65 9.23 -7.75
CA VAL A 360 -8.44 9.33 -6.93
C VAL A 360 -7.20 9.34 -7.83
N ILE A 361 -7.12 8.44 -8.80
CA ILE A 361 -5.98 8.37 -9.74
C ILE A 361 -5.88 9.64 -10.59
N ILE A 362 -6.98 10.09 -11.17
CA ILE A 362 -7.03 11.34 -11.94
C ILE A 362 -6.58 12.53 -11.08
N LYS A 363 -7.05 12.58 -9.82
CA LYS A 363 -6.66 13.62 -8.88
C LYS A 363 -5.17 13.57 -8.53
N ASN A 364 -4.60 12.38 -8.37
CA ASN A 364 -3.17 12.19 -8.16
C ASN A 364 -2.36 12.79 -9.30
N PHE A 365 -2.68 12.49 -10.55
CA PHE A 365 -2.02 13.07 -11.71
C PHE A 365 -2.22 14.59 -11.77
N ARG A 366 -3.47 15.06 -11.61
CA ARG A 366 -3.77 16.51 -11.62
C ARG A 366 -2.94 17.27 -10.58
N LEU A 367 -2.86 16.78 -9.35
CA LEU A 367 -2.04 17.39 -8.31
C LEU A 367 -0.55 17.30 -8.63
N SER A 368 -0.08 16.17 -9.16
CA SER A 368 1.33 16.01 -9.57
C SER A 368 1.74 17.01 -10.65
N PHE A 369 0.85 17.33 -11.60
CA PHE A 369 1.12 18.37 -12.62
C PHE A 369 1.31 19.76 -12.01
N LEU A 370 0.63 20.08 -10.91
CA LEU A 370 0.70 21.39 -10.24
C LEU A 370 1.98 21.60 -9.42
N ILE A 371 2.73 20.52 -9.15
CA ILE A 371 3.96 20.60 -8.35
C ILE A 371 5.06 21.29 -9.16
N LYS A 372 5.69 22.32 -8.57
CA LYS A 372 6.75 23.11 -9.21
C LYS A 372 8.13 22.50 -9.02
N ASP A 373 8.43 22.03 -7.78
CA ASP A 373 9.69 21.35 -7.52
C ASP A 373 9.76 20.07 -8.34
N ARG A 374 10.85 19.91 -9.10
CA ARG A 374 10.97 18.85 -10.07
C ARG A 374 11.10 17.46 -9.43
N ASN A 375 11.82 17.36 -8.32
CA ASN A 375 12.01 16.08 -7.65
C ASN A 375 10.76 15.65 -6.88
N GLU A 376 10.08 16.61 -6.23
CA GLU A 376 8.77 16.37 -5.62
C GLU A 376 7.72 15.98 -6.68
N LYS A 377 7.74 16.65 -7.85
CA LYS A 377 6.91 16.27 -9.00
C LYS A 377 7.22 14.85 -9.48
N ALA A 378 8.48 14.48 -9.59
CA ALA A 378 8.90 13.14 -9.99
C ALA A 378 8.38 12.07 -9.01
N LEU A 379 8.51 12.30 -7.70
CA LEU A 379 7.95 11.40 -6.67
C LEU A 379 6.43 11.27 -6.82
N ALA A 380 5.71 12.38 -6.93
CA ALA A 380 4.25 12.37 -7.05
C ALA A 380 3.78 11.65 -8.33
N PHE A 381 4.46 11.83 -9.46
CA PHE A 381 4.20 11.10 -10.69
C PHE A 381 4.51 9.61 -10.55
N GLY A 382 5.65 9.25 -9.97
CA GLY A 382 6.01 7.86 -9.73
C GLY A 382 4.95 7.12 -8.91
N LEU A 383 4.46 7.74 -7.83
CA LEU A 383 3.37 7.22 -7.02
C LEU A 383 2.05 7.12 -7.81
N SER A 384 1.73 8.11 -8.63
CA SER A 384 0.52 8.10 -9.47
C SER A 384 0.55 6.98 -10.51
N ILE A 385 1.71 6.75 -11.14
CA ILE A 385 1.93 5.67 -12.11
C ILE A 385 1.88 4.30 -11.43
N MET A 386 2.46 4.17 -10.24
CA MET A 386 2.38 2.93 -9.47
C MET A 386 0.93 2.56 -9.20
N MET A 387 0.09 3.53 -8.83
CA MET A 387 -1.35 3.29 -8.65
C MET A 387 -2.06 2.96 -9.96
N LEU A 388 -1.74 3.64 -11.06
CA LEU A 388 -2.34 3.40 -12.36
C LEU A 388 -2.01 1.99 -12.88
N THR A 389 -0.75 1.57 -12.79
CA THR A 389 -0.31 0.24 -13.23
C THR A 389 -0.87 -0.89 -12.37
N GLY A 390 -1.26 -0.58 -11.12
CA GLY A 390 -1.92 -1.52 -10.20
C GLY A 390 -3.38 -1.82 -10.56
N ILE A 391 -4.05 -0.99 -11.35
CA ILE A 391 -5.49 -1.12 -11.65
C ILE A 391 -5.87 -2.52 -12.17
N PHE A 392 -5.04 -3.10 -13.04
CA PHE A 392 -5.42 -4.32 -13.76
C PHE A 392 -5.20 -5.61 -12.97
N THR A 393 -4.36 -5.59 -11.94
CA THR A 393 -3.92 -6.83 -11.28
C THR A 393 -4.05 -6.83 -9.78
N ALA A 394 -3.99 -5.66 -9.14
CA ALA A 394 -3.95 -5.55 -7.71
C ALA A 394 -4.52 -4.20 -7.27
N SER A 395 -5.80 -4.17 -6.90
CA SER A 395 -6.44 -2.95 -6.41
C SER A 395 -5.76 -2.44 -5.14
N TYR A 396 -5.55 -1.13 -5.05
CA TYR A 396 -5.12 -0.48 -3.81
C TYR A 396 -6.27 -0.26 -2.81
N LEU A 397 -7.49 -0.65 -3.17
CA LEU A 397 -8.63 -0.73 -2.24
C LEU A 397 -8.71 -2.06 -1.51
N ASP A 398 -7.95 -3.06 -1.95
CA ASP A 398 -7.76 -4.28 -1.20
C ASP A 398 -7.18 -3.96 0.19
N ARG A 399 -7.70 -4.62 1.21
CA ARG A 399 -7.35 -4.38 2.62
C ARG A 399 -5.85 -4.40 2.88
N GLU A 400 -5.13 -5.29 2.21
CA GLU A 400 -3.69 -5.43 2.38
C GLU A 400 -2.91 -4.22 1.82
N ARG A 401 -3.49 -3.50 0.86
CA ARG A 401 -2.84 -2.42 0.10
C ARG A 401 -3.34 -1.02 0.45
N LEU A 402 -4.35 -0.90 1.32
CA LEU A 402 -4.93 0.39 1.73
C LEU A 402 -3.89 1.40 2.23
N ILE A 403 -2.87 0.94 2.96
CA ILE A 403 -1.80 1.81 3.45
C ILE A 403 -1.07 2.49 2.29
N SER A 404 -0.81 1.77 1.20
CA SER A 404 -0.15 2.33 0.02
C SER A 404 -0.96 3.47 -0.60
N LEU A 405 -2.29 3.32 -0.64
CA LEU A 405 -3.20 4.36 -1.12
C LEU A 405 -3.17 5.59 -0.21
N VAL A 406 -3.28 5.40 1.11
CA VAL A 406 -3.27 6.48 2.09
C VAL A 406 -1.94 7.24 2.07
N LEU A 407 -0.81 6.55 2.05
CA LEU A 407 0.51 7.18 1.98
C LEU A 407 0.71 7.93 0.67
N THR A 408 0.28 7.36 -0.47
CA THR A 408 0.33 8.03 -1.77
C THR A 408 -0.46 9.33 -1.76
N MET A 409 -1.72 9.32 -1.30
CA MET A 409 -2.55 10.51 -1.18
C MET A 409 -1.90 11.57 -0.27
N THR A 410 -1.30 11.14 0.83
CA THR A 410 -0.65 12.02 1.80
C THR A 410 0.60 12.69 1.22
N ILE A 411 1.48 11.93 0.58
CA ILE A 411 2.71 12.44 -0.03
C ILE A 411 2.40 13.42 -1.16
N ILE A 412 1.47 13.05 -2.06
CA ILE A 412 1.07 13.93 -3.18
C ILE A 412 0.42 15.22 -2.65
N ASN A 413 -0.42 15.11 -1.60
CA ASN A 413 -1.03 16.29 -0.98
C ASN A 413 0.02 17.23 -0.39
N PHE A 414 1.02 16.69 0.31
CA PHE A 414 2.11 17.47 0.86
C PHE A 414 2.89 18.21 -0.24
N CYS A 415 3.38 17.50 -1.24
CA CYS A 415 4.15 18.09 -2.35
C CYS A 415 3.34 19.17 -3.11
N ALA A 416 2.04 18.96 -3.33
CA ALA A 416 1.17 19.93 -3.99
C ALA A 416 0.84 21.15 -3.13
N ARG A 417 0.84 21.02 -1.78
CA ARG A 417 0.65 22.15 -0.85
C ARG A 417 1.87 23.06 -0.82
N GLU A 418 3.06 22.48 -0.69
CA GLU A 418 4.33 23.23 -0.68
C GLU A 418 4.51 24.08 -1.94
N SER A 419 4.07 23.57 -3.09
CA SER A 419 4.14 24.31 -4.35
C SER A 419 3.24 25.56 -4.38
N ASN A 420 2.12 25.58 -3.66
CA ASN A 420 1.23 26.73 -3.59
C ASN A 420 1.72 27.79 -2.60
N LEU A 421 2.37 27.41 -1.50
CA LEU A 421 2.93 28.36 -0.53
C LEU A 421 4.03 29.23 -1.14
N ASN A 422 4.82 28.70 -2.06
CA ASN A 422 5.86 29.44 -2.77
C ASN A 422 5.34 30.47 -3.77
N ILE A 423 4.02 30.56 -4.02
CA ILE A 423 3.41 31.60 -4.89
C ILE A 423 3.16 32.90 -4.11
N HIS A 424 2.95 32.81 -2.80
CA HIS A 424 2.62 33.98 -1.96
C HIS A 424 3.85 34.68 -1.37
N HIS A 425 5.04 34.15 -1.56
CA HIS A 425 6.32 34.68 -1.06
C HIS A 425 7.31 35.05 -2.18
N GLY A 426 6.94 34.99 -3.43
CA GLY A 426 7.68 35.44 -4.61
C GLY A 426 6.92 36.55 -5.36
#